data_a322667366b06ec95d5cef9f22790deb
#
_entry.id   a322667366b06ec95d5cef9f22790deb
#
_cell.length_a   1.000
_cell.length_b   1.000
_cell.length_c   1.000
_cell.angle_alpha   90.00
_cell.angle_beta   90.00
_cell.angle_gamma   90.00
#
_symmetry.space_group_name_H-M   'P 1'
#
loop_
_entity.id
_entity.type
_entity.pdbx_description
1 polymer ?
#
loop_
_entity_poly.entity_id
_entity_poly.type
_entity_poly.pdbx_seq_one_letter_code
_entity_poly.pdbx_strand_id
1 'polypeptide(L)'
;IVIMNNEKVNILNLTQEELTEFLVSLGLKKFYGKEVFIWLHKKIIRNFDDMTNLSLKDREILKENAYIPFFNLLKHQVSKLDKTEKFLFELEDKGTIETVLLRHRDSKNKEIRNTLCVSSQVGCPVKCSFCATGQGGYMRNLSVSEILNQVYTVERRLRKKDESLNNLVFMGMGEPLLNIDNLSTALSIISNENGINISKRKITISTSGIVSGIEKILLEKIPIELAVSLHSAINEKRDQIIPINKNFPLEDLSAVLVEYQKQTKRRITFEYILIDNFNISEVDANALADFIHQFDHVVNLIPYNEVEGVELKRPSMKKIDRFYNYLKNVRKVNVTLRQEKGSDIDGACGQLRQRNKKGDN
;
A
#
# COMPACT_ATOMS: atom_id res chain seq x y z
N ILE A 1 11.58 -10.63 -25.49
CA ILE A 1 11.94 -9.24 -25.15
C ILE A 1 12.94 -8.79 -26.20
N VAL A 2 12.50 -7.94 -27.15
CA VAL A 2 13.38 -7.37 -28.18
C VAL A 2 14.12 -6.21 -27.53
N ILE A 3 15.40 -6.38 -27.24
CA ILE A 3 16.29 -5.29 -26.83
C ILE A 3 16.59 -4.47 -28.08
N MET A 4 15.74 -3.50 -28.37
CA MET A 4 16.01 -2.38 -29.28
C MET A 4 16.11 -1.12 -28.44
N ASN A 5 17.30 -0.79 -28.08
CA ASN A 5 17.91 0.48 -27.70
C ASN A 5 18.93 0.26 -26.58
N ASN A 6 20.00 1.05 -26.62
CA ASN A 6 21.14 1.07 -25.69
C ASN A 6 20.79 1.40 -24.21
N GLU A 7 19.57 1.15 -23.75
CA GLU A 7 19.14 1.41 -22.38
C GLU A 7 19.27 0.15 -21.53
N LYS A 8 19.96 0.27 -20.40
CA LYS A 8 20.12 -0.82 -19.44
C LYS A 8 18.79 -1.22 -18.84
N VAL A 9 18.59 -2.51 -18.63
CA VAL A 9 17.38 -3.06 -18.04
C VAL A 9 17.33 -2.77 -16.54
N ASN A 10 16.19 -2.23 -16.06
CA ASN A 10 15.90 -2.16 -14.64
C ASN A 10 15.60 -3.58 -14.11
N ILE A 11 16.61 -4.19 -13.49
CA ILE A 11 16.58 -5.61 -13.13
C ILE A 11 15.59 -5.92 -11.99
N LEU A 12 15.19 -4.93 -11.17
CA LEU A 12 14.22 -5.12 -10.13
C LEU A 12 12.76 -5.23 -10.62
N ASN A 13 12.50 -4.90 -11.89
CA ASN A 13 11.17 -5.05 -12.47
C ASN A 13 10.86 -6.50 -12.88
N LEU A 14 11.86 -7.38 -12.90
CA LEU A 14 11.75 -8.73 -13.43
C LEU A 14 11.35 -9.74 -12.33
N THR A 15 10.38 -10.60 -12.64
CA THR A 15 10.12 -11.82 -11.87
C THR A 15 11.31 -12.76 -11.94
N GLN A 16 11.34 -13.80 -11.13
CA GLN A 16 12.44 -14.78 -11.16
C GLN A 16 12.55 -15.49 -12.51
N GLU A 17 11.43 -15.76 -13.16
CA GLU A 17 11.34 -16.37 -14.47
C GLU A 17 11.89 -15.42 -15.55
N GLU A 18 11.39 -14.19 -15.63
CA GLU A 18 11.84 -13.16 -16.57
C GLU A 18 13.31 -12.81 -16.37
N LEU A 19 13.78 -12.74 -15.12
CA LEU A 19 15.19 -12.56 -14.79
C LEU A 19 16.03 -13.71 -15.33
N THR A 20 15.57 -14.94 -15.19
CA THR A 20 16.28 -16.11 -15.72
C THR A 20 16.40 -16.06 -17.25
N GLU A 21 15.31 -15.70 -17.94
CA GLU A 21 15.29 -15.53 -19.39
C GLU A 21 16.22 -14.40 -19.84
N PHE A 22 16.20 -13.28 -19.14
CA PHE A 22 17.09 -12.14 -19.39
C PHE A 22 18.58 -12.55 -19.26
N LEU A 23 18.95 -13.24 -18.18
CA LEU A 23 20.32 -13.68 -17.96
C LEU A 23 20.79 -14.68 -19.05
N VAL A 24 19.92 -15.61 -19.46
CA VAL A 24 20.21 -16.55 -20.55
C VAL A 24 20.39 -15.80 -21.86
N SER A 25 19.63 -14.76 -22.15
CA SER A 25 19.78 -13.94 -23.36
C SER A 25 21.14 -13.22 -23.42
N LEU A 26 21.76 -12.97 -22.27
CA LEU A 26 23.11 -12.40 -22.14
C LEU A 26 24.23 -13.46 -22.22
N GLY A 27 23.89 -14.73 -22.46
CA GLY A 27 24.84 -15.84 -22.48
C GLY A 27 25.27 -16.35 -21.09
N LEU A 28 24.55 -15.92 -20.02
CA LEU A 28 24.81 -16.38 -18.66
C LEU A 28 24.10 -17.73 -18.41
N LYS A 29 24.58 -18.48 -17.43
CA LYS A 29 24.07 -19.80 -17.11
C LYS A 29 22.66 -19.69 -16.46
N LYS A 30 21.72 -20.55 -16.84
CA LYS A 30 20.31 -20.57 -16.36
C LYS A 30 20.19 -20.59 -14.83
N PHE A 31 21.05 -21.30 -14.11
CA PHE A 31 21.00 -21.38 -12.66
C PHE A 31 21.28 -20.02 -11.95
N TYR A 32 21.95 -19.09 -12.63
CA TYR A 32 22.13 -17.74 -12.09
C TYR A 32 20.81 -16.98 -11.91
N GLY A 33 19.73 -17.36 -12.60
CA GLY A 33 18.41 -16.75 -12.39
C GLY A 33 18.01 -16.74 -10.93
N LYS A 34 18.08 -17.89 -10.26
CA LYS A 34 17.80 -17.99 -8.82
C LYS A 34 18.85 -17.27 -7.97
N GLU A 35 20.13 -17.42 -8.28
CA GLU A 35 21.21 -16.83 -7.50
C GLU A 35 21.15 -15.29 -7.50
N VAL A 36 21.01 -14.69 -8.69
CA VAL A 36 20.87 -13.24 -8.85
C VAL A 36 19.59 -12.73 -8.19
N PHE A 37 18.48 -13.47 -8.33
CA PHE A 37 17.22 -13.13 -7.66
C PHE A 37 17.37 -13.07 -6.12
N ILE A 38 18.08 -14.04 -5.53
CA ILE A 38 18.38 -14.05 -4.09
C ILE A 38 19.20 -12.81 -3.68
N TRP A 39 20.22 -12.44 -4.47
CA TRP A 39 21.01 -11.26 -4.21
C TRP A 39 20.18 -9.97 -4.25
N LEU A 40 19.33 -9.83 -5.26
CA LEU A 40 18.50 -8.65 -5.45
C LEU A 40 17.40 -8.54 -4.39
N HIS A 41 16.66 -9.64 -4.12
CA HIS A 41 15.37 -9.60 -3.42
C HIS A 41 15.40 -10.20 -2.01
N LYS A 42 16.40 -11.02 -1.66
CA LYS A 42 16.58 -11.53 -0.30
C LYS A 42 17.69 -10.82 0.45
N LYS A 43 18.85 -10.64 -0.18
CA LYS A 43 19.99 -9.91 0.40
C LYS A 43 19.83 -8.40 0.22
N ILE A 44 19.04 -7.97 -0.76
CA ILE A 44 18.67 -6.58 -1.06
C ILE A 44 19.93 -5.71 -1.30
N ILE A 45 20.82 -6.20 -2.15
CA ILE A 45 22.05 -5.49 -2.53
C ILE A 45 21.76 -4.22 -3.34
N ARG A 46 22.77 -3.36 -3.48
CA ARG A 46 22.74 -2.15 -4.30
C ARG A 46 23.76 -2.15 -5.43
N ASN A 47 24.69 -3.10 -5.40
CA ASN A 47 25.76 -3.17 -6.38
C ASN A 47 25.92 -4.64 -6.83
N PHE A 48 26.15 -4.86 -8.14
CA PHE A 48 26.45 -6.18 -8.68
C PHE A 48 27.78 -6.75 -8.15
N ASP A 49 28.69 -5.89 -7.69
CA ASP A 49 29.95 -6.34 -7.08
C ASP A 49 29.75 -7.11 -5.78
N ASP A 50 28.61 -6.92 -5.11
CA ASP A 50 28.26 -7.69 -3.92
C ASP A 50 27.95 -9.17 -4.22
N MET A 51 27.71 -9.54 -5.50
CA MET A 51 27.39 -10.92 -5.94
C MET A 51 28.63 -11.79 -6.00
N THR A 52 29.20 -12.14 -4.84
CA THR A 52 30.50 -12.81 -4.72
C THR A 52 30.57 -14.22 -5.31
N ASN A 53 29.42 -14.86 -5.55
CA ASN A 53 29.32 -16.18 -6.18
C ASN A 53 29.27 -16.13 -7.73
N LEU A 54 29.20 -14.93 -8.33
CA LEU A 54 29.36 -14.72 -9.77
C LEU A 54 30.81 -14.36 -10.09
N SER A 55 31.30 -14.80 -11.25
CA SER A 55 32.64 -14.40 -11.72
C SER A 55 32.69 -12.87 -11.98
N LEU A 56 33.87 -12.29 -11.96
CA LEU A 56 34.06 -10.88 -12.31
C LEU A 56 33.52 -10.57 -13.69
N LYS A 57 33.77 -11.46 -14.66
CA LYS A 57 33.29 -11.34 -16.06
C LYS A 57 31.74 -11.29 -16.09
N ASP A 58 31.06 -12.16 -15.34
CA ASP A 58 29.60 -12.23 -15.35
C ASP A 58 29.00 -10.98 -14.68
N ARG A 59 29.65 -10.43 -13.64
CA ARG A 59 29.24 -9.15 -13.03
C ARG A 59 29.40 -7.98 -13.99
N GLU A 60 30.48 -7.93 -14.79
CA GLU A 60 30.64 -6.87 -15.80
C GLU A 60 29.56 -6.97 -16.88
N ILE A 61 29.21 -8.17 -17.36
CA ILE A 61 28.08 -8.35 -18.28
C ILE A 61 26.79 -7.79 -17.69
N LEU A 62 26.53 -8.04 -16.40
CA LEU A 62 25.34 -7.46 -15.71
C LEU A 62 25.40 -5.94 -15.67
N LYS A 63 26.54 -5.36 -15.31
CA LYS A 63 26.72 -3.89 -15.24
C LYS A 63 26.55 -3.19 -16.59
N GLU A 64 26.95 -3.86 -17.67
CA GLU A 64 26.80 -3.33 -19.03
C GLU A 64 25.33 -3.32 -19.49
N ASN A 65 24.52 -4.33 -19.08
CA ASN A 65 23.18 -4.57 -19.63
C ASN A 65 22.04 -4.24 -18.65
N ALA A 66 22.33 -4.06 -17.36
CA ALA A 66 21.32 -3.84 -16.36
C ALA A 66 21.75 -2.80 -15.31
N TYR A 67 20.78 -2.31 -14.53
CA TYR A 67 21.03 -1.49 -13.35
C TYR A 67 20.11 -1.86 -12.20
N ILE A 68 20.53 -1.55 -10.99
CA ILE A 68 19.75 -1.70 -9.76
C ILE A 68 19.32 -0.31 -9.31
N PRO A 69 18.05 0.09 -9.48
CA PRO A 69 17.57 1.39 -9.04
C PRO A 69 17.54 1.48 -7.51
N PHE A 70 17.71 2.68 -6.99
CA PHE A 70 17.50 2.99 -5.57
C PHE A 70 16.95 4.40 -5.41
N PHE A 71 16.19 4.60 -4.32
CA PHE A 71 15.61 5.90 -4.05
C PHE A 71 16.58 6.87 -3.39
N ASN A 72 16.45 8.13 -3.75
CA ASN A 72 17.01 9.23 -2.98
C ASN A 72 16.06 9.53 -1.79
N LEU A 73 16.55 9.36 -0.56
CA LEU A 73 15.81 9.70 0.65
C LEU A 73 15.95 11.20 0.94
N LEU A 74 14.90 11.97 0.67
CA LEU A 74 14.89 13.42 0.89
C LEU A 74 14.67 13.76 2.36
N LYS A 75 13.75 13.07 3.05
CA LYS A 75 13.40 13.34 4.44
C LYS A 75 13.04 12.07 5.19
N HIS A 76 13.47 11.98 6.43
CA HIS A 76 13.09 10.94 7.38
C HIS A 76 12.61 11.58 8.67
N GLN A 77 11.40 11.28 9.09
CA GLN A 77 10.79 11.81 10.30
C GLN A 77 10.41 10.65 11.22
N VAL A 78 10.56 10.86 12.51
CA VAL A 78 10.20 9.89 13.56
C VAL A 78 9.25 10.55 14.54
N SER A 79 8.06 9.99 14.69
CA SER A 79 7.08 10.44 15.66
C SER A 79 7.64 10.37 17.09
N LYS A 80 7.45 11.44 17.84
CA LYS A 80 7.77 11.49 19.28
C LYS A 80 6.72 10.73 20.10
N LEU A 81 5.49 10.64 19.58
CA LEU A 81 4.35 10.05 20.28
C LEU A 81 4.37 8.51 20.27
N ASP A 82 4.65 7.91 19.12
CA ASP A 82 4.44 6.47 18.93
C ASP A 82 5.53 5.75 18.13
N LYS A 83 6.62 6.46 17.80
CA LYS A 83 7.77 5.93 17.05
C LYS A 83 7.45 5.53 15.60
N THR A 84 6.33 5.98 15.05
CA THR A 84 6.05 5.89 13.62
C THR A 84 7.14 6.63 12.84
N GLU A 85 7.62 6.04 11.74
CA GLU A 85 8.66 6.64 10.90
C GLU A 85 8.07 6.96 9.52
N LYS A 86 8.22 8.20 9.04
CA LYS A 86 7.82 8.62 7.69
C LYS A 86 9.04 8.91 6.83
N PHE A 87 9.03 8.39 5.61
CA PHE A 87 10.08 8.51 4.63
C PHE A 87 9.54 9.24 3.41
N LEU A 88 10.21 10.31 2.98
CA LEU A 88 9.97 11.02 1.73
C LEU A 88 11.05 10.61 0.73
N PHE A 89 10.67 10.01 -0.38
CA PHE A 89 11.56 9.57 -1.43
C PHE A 89 11.41 10.43 -2.69
N GLU A 90 12.53 10.68 -3.36
CA GLU A 90 12.58 11.24 -4.71
C GLU A 90 12.80 10.11 -5.71
N LEU A 91 11.99 10.08 -6.76
CA LEU A 91 12.07 9.14 -7.87
C LEU A 91 13.00 9.70 -8.98
N GLU A 92 13.32 8.87 -9.98
CA GLU A 92 14.22 9.27 -11.08
C GLU A 92 13.68 10.47 -11.88
N ASP A 93 12.37 10.55 -12.06
CA ASP A 93 11.67 11.65 -12.74
C ASP A 93 11.39 12.87 -11.86
N LYS A 94 12.01 12.93 -10.65
CA LYS A 94 11.81 13.97 -9.65
C LYS A 94 10.43 13.98 -8.97
N GLY A 95 9.55 13.05 -9.30
CA GLY A 95 8.36 12.78 -8.51
C GLY A 95 8.69 12.41 -7.07
N THR A 96 7.79 12.68 -6.14
CA THR A 96 8.01 12.32 -4.73
C THR A 96 6.90 11.43 -4.21
N ILE A 97 7.27 10.47 -3.36
CA ILE A 97 6.34 9.59 -2.67
C ILE A 97 6.68 9.50 -1.18
N GLU A 98 5.67 9.27 -0.37
CA GLU A 98 5.82 9.04 1.06
C GLU A 98 5.48 7.59 1.43
N THR A 99 6.21 7.05 2.38
CA THR A 99 6.07 5.69 2.92
C THR A 99 6.13 5.76 4.43
N VAL A 100 5.31 4.99 5.15
CA VAL A 100 5.22 5.07 6.61
C VAL A 100 5.45 3.70 7.25
N LEU A 101 6.39 3.63 8.18
CA LEU A 101 6.64 2.47 9.02
C LEU A 101 5.88 2.63 10.34
N LEU A 102 4.87 1.80 10.55
CA LEU A 102 4.07 1.75 11.75
C LEU A 102 4.67 0.70 12.70
N ARG A 103 4.99 1.12 13.92
CA ARG A 103 5.50 0.24 14.96
C ARG A 103 4.39 -0.10 15.94
N HIS A 104 4.05 -1.38 16.06
CA HIS A 104 3.10 -1.87 17.04
C HIS A 104 3.86 -2.69 18.10
N ARG A 105 3.72 -2.29 19.37
CA ARG A 105 4.17 -3.12 20.49
C ARG A 105 3.00 -3.96 20.98
N ASP A 106 3.18 -5.26 20.98
CA ASP A 106 2.30 -6.13 21.73
C ASP A 106 2.65 -5.98 23.23
N SER A 107 1.66 -5.50 24.02
CA SER A 107 1.83 -5.33 25.47
C SER A 107 2.07 -6.66 26.19
N LYS A 108 1.65 -7.80 25.62
CA LYS A 108 1.78 -9.13 26.23
C LYS A 108 3.12 -9.79 25.93
N ASN A 109 3.61 -9.70 24.70
CA ASN A 109 4.78 -10.45 24.22
C ASN A 109 6.06 -9.63 24.07
N LYS A 110 6.01 -8.29 24.30
CA LYS A 110 7.11 -7.35 24.04
C LYS A 110 7.61 -7.34 22.58
N GLU A 111 6.98 -8.11 21.69
CA GLU A 111 7.34 -8.16 20.28
C GLU A 111 6.93 -6.87 19.56
N ILE A 112 7.84 -6.37 18.74
CA ILE A 112 7.57 -5.23 17.87
C ILE A 112 7.09 -5.80 16.53
N ARG A 113 5.87 -5.44 16.13
CA ARG A 113 5.35 -5.73 14.80
C ARG A 113 5.52 -4.50 13.91
N ASN A 114 6.36 -4.62 12.89
CA ASN A 114 6.63 -3.59 11.91
C ASN A 114 5.69 -3.75 10.72
N THR A 115 4.82 -2.77 10.49
CA THR A 115 3.91 -2.71 9.33
C THR A 115 4.32 -1.54 8.43
N LEU A 116 4.59 -1.80 7.17
CA LEU A 116 4.92 -0.75 6.21
C LEU A 116 3.69 -0.35 5.40
N CYS A 117 3.37 0.94 5.41
CA CYS A 117 2.37 1.56 4.55
C CYS A 117 3.07 2.00 3.26
N VAL A 118 2.72 1.35 2.14
CA VAL A 118 3.38 1.48 0.83
C VAL A 118 2.51 2.29 -0.11
N SER A 119 3.12 3.18 -0.87
CA SER A 119 2.48 3.94 -1.95
C SER A 119 2.48 3.14 -3.26
N SER A 120 1.45 3.32 -4.08
CA SER A 120 1.27 2.64 -5.37
C SER A 120 1.31 3.58 -6.58
N GLN A 121 1.19 4.89 -6.36
CA GLN A 121 1.16 5.92 -7.41
C GLN A 121 1.88 7.18 -6.94
N VAL A 122 2.30 8.02 -7.89
CA VAL A 122 2.68 9.41 -7.63
C VAL A 122 1.42 10.25 -7.72
N GLY A 123 0.89 10.65 -6.56
CA GLY A 123 -0.45 11.23 -6.46
C GLY A 123 -1.57 10.18 -6.53
N CYS A 124 -2.83 10.60 -6.76
CA CYS A 124 -3.98 9.70 -6.85
C CYS A 124 -5.06 10.26 -7.77
N PRO A 125 -5.54 9.49 -8.77
CA PRO A 125 -6.57 9.97 -9.69
C PRO A 125 -8.00 9.93 -9.11
N VAL A 126 -8.23 9.26 -7.97
CA VAL A 126 -9.55 9.11 -7.35
C VAL A 126 -10.07 10.43 -6.77
N LYS A 127 -9.18 11.30 -6.29
CA LYS A 127 -9.49 12.65 -5.78
C LYS A 127 -10.48 12.66 -4.62
N CYS A 128 -10.33 11.73 -3.67
CA CYS A 128 -11.13 11.74 -2.45
C CYS A 128 -10.99 13.07 -1.71
N SER A 129 -12.13 13.70 -1.32
CA SER A 129 -12.14 15.06 -0.76
C SER A 129 -11.44 15.16 0.61
N PHE A 130 -11.35 14.07 1.36
CA PHE A 130 -10.73 13.99 2.69
C PHE A 130 -9.23 13.65 2.66
N CYS A 131 -8.63 13.40 1.47
CA CYS A 131 -7.30 12.84 1.36
C CYS A 131 -6.30 13.82 0.74
N ALA A 132 -5.21 14.12 1.43
CA ALA A 132 -4.16 15.01 0.95
C ALA A 132 -3.53 14.54 -0.38
N THR A 133 -3.37 13.22 -0.58
CA THR A 133 -2.87 12.65 -1.84
C THR A 133 -3.82 12.98 -3.01
N GLY A 134 -5.14 12.88 -2.78
CA GLY A 134 -6.15 13.20 -3.81
C GLY A 134 -6.16 14.67 -4.20
N GLN A 135 -5.85 15.57 -3.26
CA GLN A 135 -5.73 17.02 -3.52
C GLN A 135 -4.46 17.35 -4.31
N GLY A 136 -3.39 16.56 -4.16
CA GLY A 136 -2.10 16.79 -4.82
C GLY A 136 -2.07 16.43 -6.32
N GLY A 137 -3.17 15.87 -6.86
CA GLY A 137 -3.25 15.44 -8.25
C GLY A 137 -2.65 14.04 -8.47
N TYR A 138 -2.54 13.67 -9.76
CA TYR A 138 -2.01 12.38 -10.21
C TYR A 138 -0.99 12.58 -11.31
N MET A 139 0.14 11.94 -11.23
CA MET A 139 1.15 11.94 -12.28
C MET A 139 1.19 10.60 -13.02
N ARG A 140 1.46 9.51 -12.31
CA ARG A 140 1.61 8.17 -12.89
C ARG A 140 1.54 7.04 -11.85
N ASN A 141 1.42 5.84 -12.35
CA ASN A 141 1.62 4.62 -11.58
C ASN A 141 3.10 4.46 -11.19
N LEU A 142 3.37 3.85 -10.03
CA LEU A 142 4.71 3.39 -9.68
C LEU A 142 5.04 2.11 -10.44
N SER A 143 6.28 1.98 -10.87
CA SER A 143 6.81 0.73 -11.43
C SER A 143 6.99 -0.33 -10.34
N VAL A 144 7.21 -1.57 -10.75
CA VAL A 144 7.50 -2.70 -9.84
C VAL A 144 8.68 -2.36 -8.93
N SER A 145 9.78 -1.89 -9.50
CA SER A 145 10.98 -1.52 -8.74
C SER A 145 10.75 -0.37 -7.77
N GLU A 146 9.89 0.59 -8.11
CA GLU A 146 9.56 1.70 -7.21
C GLU A 146 8.69 1.22 -6.03
N ILE A 147 7.79 0.27 -6.24
CA ILE A 147 7.06 -0.38 -5.15
C ILE A 147 8.03 -1.15 -4.25
N LEU A 148 8.92 -1.97 -4.84
CA LEU A 148 9.91 -2.77 -4.12
C LEU A 148 10.91 -1.91 -3.34
N ASN A 149 11.38 -0.79 -3.90
CA ASN A 149 12.38 0.05 -3.25
C ASN A 149 11.89 0.71 -1.96
N GLN A 150 10.58 0.99 -1.83
CA GLN A 150 10.01 1.42 -0.54
C GLN A 150 10.24 0.33 0.52
N VAL A 151 9.90 -0.90 0.19
CA VAL A 151 10.04 -2.06 1.08
C VAL A 151 11.51 -2.32 1.41
N TYR A 152 12.37 -2.38 0.40
CA TYR A 152 13.79 -2.70 0.57
C TYR A 152 14.56 -1.62 1.34
N THR A 153 14.22 -0.36 1.16
CA THR A 153 14.87 0.72 1.89
C THR A 153 14.57 0.65 3.38
N VAL A 154 13.33 0.36 3.75
CA VAL A 154 12.94 0.22 5.15
C VAL A 154 13.45 -1.10 5.73
N GLU A 155 13.36 -2.21 5.01
CA GLU A 155 13.86 -3.53 5.45
C GLU A 155 15.36 -3.49 5.73
N ARG A 156 16.20 -2.87 4.87
CA ARG A 156 17.64 -2.67 5.14
C ARG A 156 17.91 -1.90 6.43
N ARG A 157 17.06 -0.92 6.76
CA ARG A 157 17.20 -0.14 8.01
C ARG A 157 16.83 -0.96 9.24
N LEU A 158 15.79 -1.78 9.12
CA LEU A 158 15.35 -2.66 10.20
C LEU A 158 16.39 -3.75 10.48
N ARG A 159 16.95 -4.39 9.44
CA ARG A 159 18.00 -5.42 9.59
C ARG A 159 19.25 -4.92 10.32
N LYS A 160 19.58 -3.63 10.21
CA LYS A 160 20.68 -3.04 11.02
C LYS A 160 20.40 -3.01 12.53
N LYS A 161 19.13 -3.27 12.92
CA LYS A 161 18.68 -3.32 14.32
C LYS A 161 18.20 -4.72 14.71
N ASP A 162 18.53 -5.74 13.90
CA ASP A 162 18.04 -7.10 14.03
C ASP A 162 16.50 -7.22 14.02
N GLU A 163 15.85 -6.29 13.29
CA GLU A 163 14.40 -6.27 13.07
C GLU A 163 14.07 -6.57 11.61
N SER A 164 12.80 -6.88 11.32
CA SER A 164 12.30 -7.09 9.96
C SER A 164 10.89 -6.55 9.79
N LEU A 165 10.44 -6.41 8.54
CA LEU A 165 9.05 -6.14 8.18
C LEU A 165 8.20 -7.38 8.43
N ASN A 166 7.06 -7.19 9.10
CA ASN A 166 6.10 -8.26 9.38
C ASN A 166 4.89 -8.19 8.43
N ASN A 167 4.40 -6.99 8.14
CA ASN A 167 3.20 -6.76 7.37
C ASN A 167 3.40 -5.61 6.38
N LEU A 168 2.67 -5.68 5.25
CA LEU A 168 2.56 -4.57 4.30
C LEU A 168 1.10 -4.16 4.16
N VAL A 169 0.86 -2.86 4.05
CA VAL A 169 -0.47 -2.31 3.73
C VAL A 169 -0.33 -1.31 2.58
N PHE A 170 -1.05 -1.53 1.50
CA PHE A 170 -1.12 -0.59 0.38
C PHE A 170 -2.21 0.44 0.66
N MET A 171 -1.88 1.37 1.58
CA MET A 171 -2.74 2.46 2.07
C MET A 171 -2.01 3.80 2.03
N GLY A 172 -0.87 3.87 1.30
CA GLY A 172 -0.11 5.09 1.07
C GLY A 172 -0.71 5.93 -0.05
N MET A 173 0.15 6.59 -0.81
CA MET A 173 -0.27 7.42 -1.94
C MET A 173 -0.74 6.55 -3.11
N GLY A 174 -1.93 6.88 -3.66
CA GLY A 174 -2.49 6.22 -4.84
C GLY A 174 -3.63 5.24 -4.55
N GLU A 175 -4.30 4.84 -5.63
CA GLU A 175 -5.28 3.74 -5.65
C GLU A 175 -4.60 2.48 -6.19
N PRO A 176 -4.35 1.48 -5.34
CA PRO A 176 -3.56 0.30 -5.74
C PRO A 176 -4.17 -0.48 -6.90
N LEU A 177 -5.50 -0.55 -6.97
CA LEU A 177 -6.17 -1.33 -8.02
C LEU A 177 -6.16 -0.64 -9.40
N LEU A 178 -5.81 0.63 -9.48
CA LEU A 178 -5.50 1.29 -10.75
C LEU A 178 -4.05 1.05 -11.23
N ASN A 179 -3.23 0.38 -10.38
CA ASN A 179 -1.87 -0.04 -10.71
C ASN A 179 -1.68 -1.56 -10.50
N ILE A 180 -2.74 -2.33 -10.75
CA ILE A 180 -2.81 -3.75 -10.35
C ILE A 180 -1.74 -4.61 -11.03
N ASP A 181 -1.32 -4.31 -12.26
CA ASP A 181 -0.31 -5.09 -12.98
C ASP A 181 1.06 -5.01 -12.30
N ASN A 182 1.56 -3.79 -12.07
CA ASN A 182 2.82 -3.61 -11.35
C ASN A 182 2.72 -4.10 -9.92
N LEU A 183 1.56 -3.91 -9.29
CA LEU A 183 1.32 -4.38 -7.93
C LEU A 183 1.38 -5.91 -7.85
N SER A 184 0.70 -6.64 -8.75
CA SER A 184 0.70 -8.10 -8.81
C SER A 184 2.11 -8.65 -8.96
N THR A 185 2.89 -8.08 -9.89
CA THR A 185 4.30 -8.44 -10.08
C THR A 185 5.13 -8.17 -8.82
N ALA A 186 5.01 -6.99 -8.22
CA ALA A 186 5.72 -6.66 -6.98
C ALA A 186 5.36 -7.61 -5.84
N LEU A 187 4.07 -7.98 -5.70
CA LEU A 187 3.60 -8.94 -4.70
C LEU A 187 4.17 -10.34 -4.92
N SER A 188 4.30 -10.78 -6.17
CA SER A 188 4.90 -12.08 -6.50
C SER A 188 6.36 -12.13 -6.06
N ILE A 189 7.11 -11.05 -6.29
CA ILE A 189 8.52 -10.90 -5.89
C ILE A 189 8.65 -10.83 -4.37
N ILE A 190 7.85 -9.99 -3.69
CA ILE A 190 7.88 -9.81 -2.24
C ILE A 190 7.57 -11.12 -1.50
N SER A 191 6.63 -11.90 -2.00
CA SER A 191 6.20 -13.15 -1.36
C SER A 191 6.98 -14.39 -1.80
N ASN A 192 7.91 -14.25 -2.75
CA ASN A 192 8.75 -15.36 -3.23
C ASN A 192 9.67 -15.86 -2.10
N GLU A 193 9.84 -17.17 -1.98
CA GLU A 193 10.72 -17.81 -0.97
C GLU A 193 12.20 -17.42 -1.13
N ASN A 194 12.60 -17.09 -2.35
CA ASN A 194 13.93 -16.59 -2.68
C ASN A 194 14.08 -15.07 -2.54
N GLY A 195 13.00 -14.36 -2.17
CA GLY A 195 12.96 -12.93 -1.84
C GLY A 195 12.91 -12.68 -0.33
N ILE A 196 12.34 -11.53 0.09
CA ILE A 196 12.14 -11.22 1.51
C ILE A 196 11.06 -12.10 2.16
N ASN A 197 10.28 -12.81 1.39
CA ASN A 197 9.33 -13.85 1.80
C ASN A 197 8.25 -13.36 2.79
N ILE A 198 7.67 -12.21 2.55
CA ILE A 198 6.50 -11.76 3.30
C ILE A 198 5.26 -12.50 2.79
N SER A 199 4.64 -13.29 3.67
CA SER A 199 3.42 -14.04 3.32
C SER A 199 2.33 -13.13 2.78
N LYS A 200 1.69 -13.51 1.68
CA LYS A 200 0.55 -12.79 1.09
C LYS A 200 -0.61 -12.55 2.07
N ARG A 201 -0.77 -13.40 3.09
CA ARG A 201 -1.73 -13.20 4.20
C ARG A 201 -1.35 -12.05 5.15
N LYS A 202 -0.14 -11.53 5.05
CA LYS A 202 0.35 -10.38 5.80
C LYS A 202 0.39 -9.12 4.95
N ILE A 203 -0.25 -9.16 3.78
CA ILE A 203 -0.33 -8.05 2.83
C ILE A 203 -1.79 -7.67 2.66
N THR A 204 -2.12 -6.41 2.98
CA THR A 204 -3.44 -5.84 2.79
C THR A 204 -3.41 -4.84 1.65
N ILE A 205 -4.32 -5.00 0.70
CA ILE A 205 -4.60 -3.99 -0.33
C ILE A 205 -5.87 -3.25 0.05
N SER A 206 -5.78 -1.93 0.13
CA SER A 206 -6.94 -1.07 0.36
C SER A 206 -7.34 -0.41 -0.97
N THR A 207 -8.64 -0.42 -1.26
CA THR A 207 -9.20 0.20 -2.48
C THR A 207 -10.38 1.09 -2.16
N SER A 208 -10.54 2.15 -2.94
CA SER A 208 -11.74 2.98 -2.94
C SER A 208 -12.95 2.30 -3.60
N GLY A 209 -12.81 1.04 -4.06
CA GLY A 209 -13.87 0.27 -4.67
C GLY A 209 -13.79 0.20 -6.20
N ILE A 210 -12.59 0.04 -6.75
CA ILE A 210 -12.39 -0.19 -8.19
C ILE A 210 -12.83 -1.63 -8.53
N VAL A 211 -14.07 -1.79 -8.99
CA VAL A 211 -14.70 -3.08 -9.27
C VAL A 211 -13.85 -3.91 -10.23
N SER A 212 -13.44 -3.34 -11.36
CA SER A 212 -12.59 -4.03 -12.34
C SER A 212 -11.25 -4.50 -11.78
N GLY A 213 -10.69 -3.77 -10.80
CA GLY A 213 -9.47 -4.18 -10.11
C GLY A 213 -9.70 -5.36 -9.16
N ILE A 214 -10.85 -5.42 -8.48
CA ILE A 214 -11.24 -6.56 -7.64
C ILE A 214 -11.50 -7.79 -8.51
N GLU A 215 -12.17 -7.64 -9.65
CA GLU A 215 -12.36 -8.72 -10.63
C GLU A 215 -11.01 -9.29 -11.11
N LYS A 216 -10.03 -8.42 -11.36
CA LYS A 216 -8.69 -8.85 -11.75
C LYS A 216 -7.97 -9.61 -10.64
N ILE A 217 -8.11 -9.20 -9.36
CA ILE A 217 -7.61 -9.98 -8.22
C ILE A 217 -8.19 -11.40 -8.22
N LEU A 218 -9.48 -11.54 -8.52
CA LEU A 218 -10.14 -12.84 -8.58
C LEU A 218 -9.64 -13.67 -9.76
N LEU A 219 -9.55 -13.08 -10.94
CA LEU A 219 -9.08 -13.73 -12.17
C LEU A 219 -7.64 -14.25 -12.01
N GLU A 220 -6.75 -13.45 -11.47
CA GLU A 220 -5.34 -13.80 -11.24
C GLU A 220 -5.13 -14.60 -9.94
N LYS A 221 -6.19 -14.84 -9.17
CA LYS A 221 -6.17 -15.56 -7.90
C LYS A 221 -5.11 -15.03 -6.92
N ILE A 222 -5.01 -13.69 -6.80
CA ILE A 222 -4.03 -13.05 -5.91
C ILE A 222 -4.51 -13.18 -4.46
N PRO A 223 -3.85 -13.97 -3.60
CA PRO A 223 -4.34 -14.29 -2.26
C PRO A 223 -3.93 -13.24 -1.22
N ILE A 224 -4.49 -12.03 -1.32
CA ILE A 224 -4.25 -10.89 -0.42
C ILE A 224 -5.40 -10.71 0.58
N GLU A 225 -5.20 -9.89 1.60
CA GLU A 225 -6.28 -9.37 2.44
C GLU A 225 -6.84 -8.09 1.80
N LEU A 226 -8.16 -8.04 1.61
CA LEU A 226 -8.81 -6.88 0.99
C LEU A 226 -9.40 -5.95 2.04
N ALA A 227 -9.05 -4.67 1.94
CA ALA A 227 -9.70 -3.59 2.67
C ALA A 227 -10.43 -2.68 1.67
N VAL A 228 -11.65 -2.27 2.01
CA VAL A 228 -12.48 -1.38 1.20
C VAL A 228 -12.64 -0.07 1.94
N SER A 229 -12.15 1.01 1.36
CA SER A 229 -12.41 2.38 1.78
C SER A 229 -13.87 2.74 1.47
N LEU A 230 -14.79 2.29 2.35
CA LEU A 230 -16.23 2.47 2.16
C LEU A 230 -16.65 3.90 2.48
N HIS A 231 -16.37 4.37 3.69
CA HIS A 231 -16.56 5.72 4.25
C HIS A 231 -17.97 6.28 4.22
N SER A 232 -18.87 5.74 3.42
CA SER A 232 -20.32 5.89 3.48
C SER A 232 -20.98 4.71 2.78
N ALA A 233 -22.11 4.23 3.32
CA ALA A 233 -22.97 3.24 2.68
C ALA A 233 -24.24 3.89 2.08
N ILE A 234 -24.16 5.18 1.75
CA ILE A 234 -25.20 5.96 1.08
C ILE A 234 -24.53 6.58 -0.16
N ASN A 235 -25.00 6.23 -1.36
CA ASN A 235 -24.35 6.63 -2.62
C ASN A 235 -24.18 8.16 -2.72
N GLU A 236 -25.20 8.95 -2.41
CA GLU A 236 -25.18 10.42 -2.52
C GLU A 236 -24.11 11.05 -1.59
N LYS A 237 -23.88 10.47 -0.42
CA LYS A 237 -22.81 10.91 0.48
C LYS A 237 -21.44 10.42 0.00
N ARG A 238 -21.39 9.17 -0.47
CA ARG A 238 -20.14 8.57 -0.96
C ARG A 238 -19.63 9.30 -2.20
N ASP A 239 -20.51 9.71 -3.11
CA ASP A 239 -20.17 10.51 -4.29
C ASP A 239 -19.48 11.85 -3.95
N GLN A 240 -19.85 12.46 -2.83
CA GLN A 240 -19.27 13.72 -2.36
C GLN A 240 -17.83 13.56 -1.87
N ILE A 241 -17.52 12.41 -1.26
CA ILE A 241 -16.19 12.19 -0.64
C ILE A 241 -15.29 11.24 -1.44
N ILE A 242 -15.85 10.38 -2.26
CA ILE A 242 -15.15 9.42 -3.13
C ILE A 242 -15.71 9.51 -4.55
N PRO A 243 -15.25 10.44 -5.38
CA PRO A 243 -15.86 10.72 -6.71
C PRO A 243 -15.94 9.50 -7.63
N ILE A 244 -15.05 8.52 -7.50
CA ILE A 244 -15.04 7.30 -8.31
C ILE A 244 -16.28 6.42 -8.06
N ASN A 245 -17.04 6.66 -6.98
CA ASN A 245 -18.29 5.95 -6.70
C ASN A 245 -19.33 6.13 -7.83
N LYS A 246 -19.30 7.27 -8.51
CA LYS A 246 -20.18 7.51 -9.68
C LYS A 246 -19.94 6.52 -10.82
N ASN A 247 -18.73 5.96 -10.91
CA ASN A 247 -18.38 4.96 -11.91
C ASN A 247 -18.60 3.53 -11.39
N PHE A 248 -18.50 3.34 -10.06
CA PHE A 248 -18.62 2.05 -9.36
C PHE A 248 -19.51 2.26 -8.14
N PRO A 249 -20.86 2.34 -8.30
CA PRO A 249 -21.78 2.56 -7.20
C PRO A 249 -21.76 1.40 -6.20
N LEU A 250 -22.37 1.60 -5.04
CA LEU A 250 -22.36 0.62 -3.96
C LEU A 250 -22.95 -0.73 -4.36
N GLU A 251 -23.88 -0.75 -5.30
CA GLU A 251 -24.52 -1.98 -5.82
C GLU A 251 -23.50 -2.84 -6.58
N ASP A 252 -22.71 -2.24 -7.47
CA ASP A 252 -21.68 -2.94 -8.25
C ASP A 252 -20.54 -3.38 -7.32
N LEU A 253 -20.14 -2.51 -6.39
CA LEU A 253 -19.16 -2.84 -5.36
C LEU A 253 -19.62 -4.02 -4.51
N SER A 254 -20.88 -4.02 -4.08
CA SER A 254 -21.46 -5.12 -3.30
C SER A 254 -21.42 -6.45 -4.07
N ALA A 255 -21.83 -6.43 -5.33
CA ALA A 255 -21.85 -7.62 -6.18
C ALA A 255 -20.45 -8.25 -6.32
N VAL A 256 -19.41 -7.46 -6.60
CA VAL A 256 -18.06 -7.99 -6.74
C VAL A 256 -17.47 -8.46 -5.41
N LEU A 257 -17.82 -7.82 -4.30
CA LEU A 257 -17.38 -8.24 -2.96
C LEU A 257 -18.03 -9.56 -2.52
N VAL A 258 -19.28 -9.82 -2.88
CA VAL A 258 -19.92 -11.13 -2.67
C VAL A 258 -19.15 -12.22 -3.42
N GLU A 259 -18.82 -11.97 -4.69
CA GLU A 259 -18.04 -12.92 -5.48
C GLU A 259 -16.61 -13.10 -4.94
N TYR A 260 -15.96 -12.00 -4.51
CA TYR A 260 -14.67 -12.07 -3.85
C TYR A 260 -14.71 -13.00 -2.63
N GLN A 261 -15.67 -12.82 -1.76
CA GLN A 261 -15.77 -13.62 -0.53
C GLN A 261 -16.14 -15.06 -0.80
N LYS A 262 -17.02 -15.31 -1.80
CA LYS A 262 -17.39 -16.65 -2.23
C LYS A 262 -16.18 -17.45 -2.73
N GLN A 263 -15.30 -16.83 -3.55
CA GLN A 263 -14.12 -17.50 -4.11
C GLN A 263 -12.98 -17.62 -3.12
N THR A 264 -12.70 -16.58 -2.34
CA THR A 264 -11.51 -16.52 -1.50
C THR A 264 -11.72 -17.06 -0.09
N LYS A 265 -12.96 -17.09 0.40
CA LYS A 265 -13.34 -17.38 1.79
C LYS A 265 -12.65 -16.44 2.79
N ARG A 266 -12.29 -15.23 2.36
CA ARG A 266 -11.58 -14.25 3.18
C ARG A 266 -12.54 -13.21 3.71
N ARG A 267 -12.24 -12.75 4.93
CA ARG A 267 -12.91 -11.61 5.55
C ARG A 267 -12.60 -10.33 4.79
N ILE A 268 -13.58 -9.44 4.68
CA ILE A 268 -13.41 -8.10 4.13
C ILE A 268 -13.26 -7.11 5.26
N THR A 269 -12.26 -6.23 5.17
CA THR A 269 -12.12 -5.10 6.07
C THR A 269 -12.77 -3.87 5.44
N PHE A 270 -13.75 -3.26 6.12
CA PHE A 270 -14.32 -1.99 5.69
C PHE A 270 -13.70 -0.85 6.51
N GLU A 271 -12.98 0.03 5.83
CA GLU A 271 -12.45 1.25 6.43
C GLU A 271 -13.53 2.34 6.37
N TYR A 272 -13.84 2.96 7.50
CA TYR A 272 -14.88 3.96 7.62
C TYR A 272 -14.35 5.19 8.37
N ILE A 273 -14.06 6.25 7.63
CA ILE A 273 -13.60 7.53 8.17
C ILE A 273 -14.78 8.26 8.84
N LEU A 274 -14.58 8.79 10.02
CA LEU A 274 -15.60 9.51 10.76
C LEU A 274 -15.42 11.02 10.57
N ILE A 275 -16.37 11.65 9.86
CA ILE A 275 -16.37 13.08 9.54
C ILE A 275 -17.53 13.74 10.26
N ASP A 276 -17.25 14.83 11.01
CA ASP A 276 -18.25 15.52 11.82
C ASP A 276 -19.38 16.09 10.95
N ASN A 277 -20.62 15.92 11.42
CA ASN A 277 -21.84 16.37 10.76
C ASN A 277 -22.06 15.84 9.33
N PHE A 278 -21.34 14.77 8.93
CA PHE A 278 -21.44 14.22 7.58
C PHE A 278 -21.91 12.76 7.58
N ASN A 279 -21.15 11.83 8.17
CA ASN A 279 -21.39 10.39 8.06
C ASN A 279 -21.42 9.66 9.42
N ILE A 280 -21.82 10.35 10.49
CA ILE A 280 -21.76 9.86 11.87
C ILE A 280 -23.14 9.89 12.58
N SER A 281 -24.23 9.94 11.82
CA SER A 281 -25.60 9.87 12.34
C SER A 281 -26.07 8.42 12.51
N GLU A 282 -27.21 8.23 13.18
CA GLU A 282 -27.84 6.90 13.27
C GLU A 282 -28.30 6.36 11.90
N VAL A 283 -28.70 7.27 10.98
CA VAL A 283 -29.02 6.89 9.59
C VAL A 283 -27.79 6.30 8.91
N ASP A 284 -26.62 6.92 9.08
CA ASP A 284 -25.36 6.43 8.53
C ASP A 284 -24.95 5.08 9.12
N ALA A 285 -25.15 4.92 10.44
CA ALA A 285 -24.85 3.66 11.13
C ALA A 285 -25.76 2.52 10.65
N ASN A 286 -27.04 2.81 10.43
CA ASN A 286 -27.98 1.83 9.90
C ASN A 286 -27.62 1.44 8.46
N ALA A 287 -27.40 2.41 7.58
CA ALA A 287 -26.99 2.15 6.21
C ALA A 287 -25.70 1.33 6.13
N LEU A 288 -24.68 1.67 6.97
CA LEU A 288 -23.44 0.89 7.06
C LEU A 288 -23.73 -0.55 7.48
N ALA A 289 -24.49 -0.75 8.56
CA ALA A 289 -24.79 -2.09 9.05
C ALA A 289 -25.57 -2.92 8.03
N ASP A 290 -26.55 -2.33 7.34
CA ASP A 290 -27.35 -3.01 6.32
C ASP A 290 -26.49 -3.42 5.11
N PHE A 291 -25.58 -2.55 4.67
CA PHE A 291 -24.67 -2.83 3.58
C PHE A 291 -23.72 -3.99 3.87
N ILE A 292 -23.10 -4.00 5.08
CA ILE A 292 -22.06 -4.98 5.42
C ILE A 292 -22.60 -6.30 5.97
N HIS A 293 -23.87 -6.38 6.34
CA HIS A 293 -24.45 -7.53 7.04
C HIS A 293 -24.34 -8.85 6.25
N GLN A 294 -24.29 -8.77 4.93
CA GLN A 294 -24.16 -9.93 4.03
C GLN A 294 -22.74 -10.51 3.97
N PHE A 295 -21.71 -9.82 4.54
CA PHE A 295 -20.30 -10.21 4.46
C PHE A 295 -19.77 -10.73 5.79
N ASP A 296 -18.82 -11.68 5.77
CA ASP A 296 -17.88 -11.84 6.90
C ASP A 296 -16.94 -10.64 6.89
N HIS A 297 -17.04 -9.80 7.91
CA HIS A 297 -16.44 -8.48 7.90
C HIS A 297 -15.82 -8.08 9.24
N VAL A 298 -14.96 -7.06 9.17
CA VAL A 298 -14.61 -6.17 10.27
C VAL A 298 -14.70 -4.73 9.77
N VAL A 299 -15.22 -3.84 10.59
CA VAL A 299 -15.24 -2.40 10.32
C VAL A 299 -14.18 -1.71 11.15
N ASN A 300 -13.29 -0.96 10.50
CA ASN A 300 -12.34 -0.08 11.16
C ASN A 300 -12.86 1.36 11.09
N LEU A 301 -13.32 1.89 12.21
CA LEU A 301 -13.66 3.30 12.34
C LEU A 301 -12.37 4.12 12.49
N ILE A 302 -12.22 5.13 11.65
CA ILE A 302 -11.04 6.00 11.61
C ILE A 302 -11.49 7.42 11.91
N PRO A 303 -11.21 7.99 13.09
CA PRO A 303 -11.44 9.42 13.32
C PRO A 303 -10.70 10.22 12.24
N TYR A 304 -11.37 11.19 11.62
CA TYR A 304 -10.77 11.97 10.55
C TYR A 304 -9.48 12.67 11.00
N ASN A 305 -8.44 12.52 10.23
CA ASN A 305 -7.19 13.27 10.41
C ASN A 305 -7.29 14.52 9.54
N GLU A 306 -7.38 15.69 10.15
CA GLU A 306 -7.56 16.94 9.42
C GLU A 306 -6.42 17.17 8.44
N VAL A 307 -6.77 17.62 7.23
CA VAL A 307 -5.85 17.89 6.13
C VAL A 307 -5.89 19.39 5.87
N GLU A 308 -4.73 20.00 5.74
CA GLU A 308 -4.60 21.42 5.44
C GLU A 308 -5.35 21.77 4.14
N GLY A 309 -6.15 22.84 4.17
CA GLY A 309 -6.96 23.28 3.02
C GLY A 309 -8.26 22.49 2.78
N VAL A 310 -8.62 21.55 3.69
CA VAL A 310 -9.88 20.80 3.64
C VAL A 310 -10.80 21.22 4.79
N GLU A 311 -12.03 21.60 4.49
CA GLU A 311 -12.99 22.10 5.49
C GLU A 311 -13.60 21.03 6.38
N LEU A 312 -13.41 19.75 6.06
CA LEU A 312 -13.92 18.62 6.84
C LEU A 312 -13.32 18.62 8.26
N LYS A 313 -14.13 18.21 9.25
CA LYS A 313 -13.74 18.24 10.65
C LYS A 313 -13.81 16.87 11.30
N ARG A 314 -12.92 16.66 12.26
CA ARG A 314 -12.95 15.49 13.14
C ARG A 314 -14.11 15.58 14.14
N PRO A 315 -14.90 14.51 14.32
CA PRO A 315 -15.93 14.50 15.33
C PRO A 315 -15.37 14.53 16.76
N SER A 316 -16.15 15.06 17.70
CA SER A 316 -15.80 14.93 19.13
C SER A 316 -15.80 13.46 19.58
N MET A 317 -15.01 13.12 20.60
CA MET A 317 -14.97 11.76 21.16
C MET A 317 -16.36 11.27 21.57
N LYS A 318 -17.21 12.14 22.14
CA LYS A 318 -18.59 11.80 22.50
C LYS A 318 -19.42 11.34 21.28
N LYS A 319 -19.27 11.98 20.13
CA LYS A 319 -19.95 11.57 18.88
C LYS A 319 -19.39 10.24 18.37
N ILE A 320 -18.06 10.07 18.41
CA ILE A 320 -17.36 8.83 18.01
C ILE A 320 -17.82 7.66 18.87
N ASP A 321 -17.84 7.82 20.21
CA ASP A 321 -18.25 6.78 21.15
C ASP A 321 -19.73 6.40 20.96
N ARG A 322 -20.61 7.40 20.71
CA ARG A 322 -22.02 7.14 20.42
C ARG A 322 -22.18 6.28 19.15
N PHE A 323 -21.52 6.66 18.07
CA PHE A 323 -21.56 5.92 16.80
C PHE A 323 -20.99 4.50 16.93
N TYR A 324 -19.82 4.37 17.57
CA TYR A 324 -19.18 3.09 17.86
C TYR A 324 -20.10 2.17 18.69
N ASN A 325 -20.64 2.69 19.79
CA ASN A 325 -21.51 1.92 20.68
C ASN A 325 -22.83 1.53 20.00
N TYR A 326 -23.39 2.37 19.15
CA TYR A 326 -24.58 2.05 18.38
C TYR A 326 -24.32 0.90 17.40
N LEU A 327 -23.26 0.97 16.61
CA LEU A 327 -22.86 -0.11 15.72
C LEU A 327 -22.61 -1.43 16.47
N LYS A 328 -21.85 -1.37 17.56
CA LYS A 328 -21.46 -2.55 18.33
C LYS A 328 -22.61 -3.18 19.10
N ASN A 329 -23.35 -2.37 19.84
CA ASN A 329 -24.32 -2.87 20.82
C ASN A 329 -25.73 -3.01 20.25
N VAL A 330 -26.14 -2.11 19.33
CA VAL A 330 -27.48 -2.14 18.72
C VAL A 330 -27.47 -2.94 17.43
N ARG A 331 -26.55 -2.61 16.50
CA ARG A 331 -26.49 -3.25 15.19
C ARG A 331 -25.64 -4.53 15.16
N LYS A 332 -24.97 -4.88 16.27
CA LYS A 332 -24.11 -6.08 16.42
C LYS A 332 -23.01 -6.21 15.37
N VAL A 333 -22.50 -5.09 14.89
CA VAL A 333 -21.41 -5.02 13.92
C VAL A 333 -20.07 -5.33 14.59
N ASN A 334 -19.24 -6.12 13.94
CA ASN A 334 -17.84 -6.33 14.35
C ASN A 334 -17.02 -5.08 14.02
N VAL A 335 -16.90 -4.18 14.97
CA VAL A 335 -16.32 -2.85 14.79
C VAL A 335 -15.14 -2.61 15.72
N THR A 336 -14.11 -1.96 15.19
CA THR A 336 -12.93 -1.49 15.94
C THR A 336 -12.75 0.01 15.74
N LEU A 337 -12.25 0.69 16.77
CA LEU A 337 -11.83 2.08 16.65
C LEU A 337 -10.31 2.11 16.47
N ARG A 338 -9.85 2.62 15.33
CA ARG A 338 -8.43 2.65 14.99
C ARG A 338 -7.73 3.74 15.77
N GLN A 339 -6.63 3.40 16.42
CA GLN A 339 -5.75 4.37 17.04
C GLN A 339 -4.96 5.10 15.98
N GLU A 340 -4.93 6.42 16.10
CA GLU A 340 -4.11 7.28 15.24
C GLU A 340 -2.62 7.03 15.50
N LYS A 341 -1.84 7.05 14.42
CA LYS A 341 -0.40 6.85 14.44
C LYS A 341 0.30 7.89 13.57
N GLY A 342 1.41 8.48 14.10
CA GLY A 342 2.23 9.42 13.34
C GLY A 342 1.56 10.75 12.99
N SER A 343 0.57 11.19 13.77
CA SER A 343 -0.14 12.45 13.53
C SER A 343 0.76 13.68 13.66
N ASP A 344 1.75 13.64 14.55
CA ASP A 344 2.72 14.71 14.76
C ASP A 344 3.74 14.88 13.62
N ILE A 345 3.74 13.97 12.65
CA ILE A 345 4.62 14.01 11.47
C ILE A 345 3.82 13.92 10.15
N ASP A 346 2.51 14.18 10.14
CA ASP A 346 1.61 13.97 8.99
C ASP A 346 1.74 12.56 8.38
N GLY A 347 1.91 11.56 9.23
CA GLY A 347 2.07 10.16 8.83
C GLY A 347 0.81 9.32 8.96
N ALA A 348 -0.31 9.91 9.38
CA ALA A 348 -1.57 9.21 9.53
C ALA A 348 -2.30 9.00 8.18
N CYS A 349 -3.32 8.13 8.19
CA CYS A 349 -4.10 7.84 6.99
C CYS A 349 -4.73 9.12 6.41
N GLY A 350 -4.61 9.31 5.09
CA GLY A 350 -5.11 10.47 4.36
C GLY A 350 -4.18 11.69 4.36
N GLN A 351 -3.08 11.71 5.12
CA GLN A 351 -2.19 12.88 5.25
C GLN A 351 -0.97 12.84 4.31
N LEU A 352 -0.68 11.71 3.67
CA LEU A 352 0.44 11.61 2.74
C LEU A 352 0.19 12.42 1.47
N ARG A 353 1.20 13.19 1.04
CA ARG A 353 1.08 14.06 -0.13
C ARG A 353 2.39 14.16 -0.91
N GLN A 354 2.26 14.41 -2.21
CA GLN A 354 3.39 14.83 -3.03
C GLN A 354 3.84 16.22 -2.58
N ARG A 355 5.13 16.40 -2.30
CA ARG A 355 5.69 17.70 -1.93
C ARG A 355 6.44 18.30 -3.12
N ASN A 356 5.98 19.43 -3.59
CA ASN A 356 6.69 20.20 -4.60
C ASN A 356 7.86 20.94 -3.94
N LYS A 357 9.04 20.95 -4.60
CA LYS A 357 10.27 21.62 -4.12
C LYS A 357 10.15 23.15 -3.94
N LYS A 358 9.04 23.76 -4.31
CA LYS A 358 8.77 25.20 -4.17
C LYS A 358 7.74 25.42 -3.06
N GLY A 359 8.19 25.67 -1.84
CA GLY A 359 7.35 26.26 -0.79
C GLY A 359 7.27 25.61 0.57
N ASP A 360 7.99 24.54 0.85
CA ASP A 360 8.03 23.95 2.20
C ASP A 360 9.39 24.28 2.88
N ASN A 361 9.51 25.48 3.43
CA ASN A 361 10.53 25.84 4.44
C ASN A 361 9.99 25.55 5.83
#